data_7ac85e28d2e814dd43ec5e35415da742
#
_entry.id   7ac85e28d2e814dd43ec5e35415da742
#
_cell.length_a   1.000
_cell.length_b   1.000
_cell.length_c   1.000
_cell.angle_alpha   90.00
_cell.angle_beta   90.00
_cell.angle_gamma   90.00
#
_symmetry.space_group_name_H-M   'P 1'
#
loop_
_entity.id
_entity.type
_entity.pdbx_description
1 polymer ?
#
loop_
_entity_poly.entity_id
_entity_poly.type
_entity_poly.pdbx_seq_one_letter_code
_entity_poly.pdbx_strand_id
1 'polypeptide(L)'
;MRSIMNILSPSILSADFWKLGEDIKAVEGAGVPWLHVDVMDGLFVPSISYGMPVLKAVRPHTDMFLDVHLMIEKPERYVEEFAACGADLVNFHLEATEDVKGCIEKIRATGKKVGITIKPATPAEAVEPYLELVDMVLVMTVEPGFGGQKLIPECLNKVAVIRKMITDRGLATDLEVDGGIHLDNVVQALEKGANVIVAGSAVFKDDIAANAKAFLNRMQ
;
A
#
# COMPACT_ATOMS: atom_id res chain seq x y z
N MET A 1 -16.27 -1.85 19.39
CA MET A 1 -15.13 -1.43 18.55
C MET A 1 -14.51 -2.67 17.95
N ARG A 2 -14.36 -2.74 16.63
CA ARG A 2 -13.60 -3.83 15.98
C ARG A 2 -12.13 -3.63 16.37
N SER A 3 -11.45 -4.66 16.88
CA SER A 3 -10.02 -4.60 17.11
C SER A 3 -9.35 -4.34 15.76
N ILE A 4 -8.66 -3.23 15.64
CA ILE A 4 -7.86 -2.91 14.44
C ILE A 4 -6.65 -3.85 14.48
N MET A 5 -6.51 -4.68 13.46
CA MET A 5 -5.37 -5.60 13.35
C MET A 5 -4.26 -4.91 12.57
N ASN A 6 -3.04 -4.95 13.09
CA ASN A 6 -1.87 -4.47 12.39
C ASN A 6 -1.45 -5.47 11.31
N ILE A 7 -1.22 -4.99 10.10
CA ILE A 7 -0.95 -5.78 8.89
C ILE A 7 0.39 -5.34 8.30
N LEU A 8 1.29 -6.29 8.08
CA LEU A 8 2.49 -6.07 7.30
C LEU A 8 2.20 -6.37 5.83
N SER A 9 2.56 -5.45 4.93
CA SER A 9 2.39 -5.55 3.47
C SER A 9 3.75 -5.29 2.79
N PRO A 10 4.64 -6.28 2.67
CA PRO A 10 5.95 -6.09 2.05
C PRO A 10 5.84 -5.71 0.58
N SER A 11 6.56 -4.63 0.16
CA SER A 11 6.60 -4.21 -1.22
C SER A 11 7.59 -5.04 -2.04
N ILE A 12 7.09 -5.75 -3.05
CA ILE A 12 7.91 -6.53 -3.98
C ILE A 12 8.81 -5.66 -4.88
N LEU A 13 8.65 -4.34 -4.85
CA LEU A 13 9.56 -3.43 -5.54
C LEU A 13 11.02 -3.60 -5.07
N SER A 14 11.20 -4.05 -3.82
CA SER A 14 12.52 -4.29 -3.21
C SER A 14 12.97 -5.75 -3.26
N ALA A 15 12.18 -6.65 -3.83
CA ALA A 15 12.55 -8.06 -3.97
C ALA A 15 13.61 -8.26 -5.07
N ASP A 16 14.30 -9.39 -5.04
CA ASP A 16 15.15 -9.82 -6.15
C ASP A 16 14.27 -10.37 -7.28
N PHE A 17 14.09 -9.60 -8.35
CA PHE A 17 13.26 -10.00 -9.49
C PHE A 17 13.70 -11.29 -10.16
N TRP A 18 14.97 -11.67 -10.04
CA TRP A 18 15.46 -12.97 -10.50
C TRP A 18 14.93 -14.14 -9.66
N LYS A 19 14.54 -13.87 -8.39
CA LYS A 19 14.05 -14.86 -7.42
C LYS A 19 12.68 -14.47 -6.85
N LEU A 20 11.93 -13.62 -7.52
CA LEU A 20 10.70 -13.03 -7.00
C LEU A 20 9.75 -14.07 -6.38
N GLY A 21 9.57 -15.23 -7.02
CA GLY A 21 8.71 -16.30 -6.49
C GLY A 21 9.23 -16.91 -5.19
N GLU A 22 10.56 -17.04 -5.04
CA GLU A 22 11.19 -17.54 -3.81
C GLU A 22 11.05 -16.52 -2.67
N ASP A 23 11.27 -15.24 -2.98
CA ASP A 23 11.17 -14.13 -2.03
C ASP A 23 9.72 -13.98 -1.52
N ILE A 24 8.72 -14.07 -2.40
CA ILE A 24 7.29 -14.06 -2.03
C ILE A 24 6.97 -15.25 -1.11
N LYS A 25 7.44 -16.45 -1.44
CA LYS A 25 7.23 -17.63 -0.57
C LYS A 25 7.90 -17.49 0.78
N ALA A 26 9.03 -16.80 0.87
CA ALA A 26 9.72 -16.57 2.14
C ALA A 26 8.90 -15.67 3.07
N VAL A 27 8.29 -14.58 2.57
CA VAL A 27 7.42 -13.71 3.38
C VAL A 27 6.09 -14.41 3.72
N GLU A 28 5.48 -15.14 2.78
CA GLU A 28 4.26 -15.91 3.01
C GLU A 28 4.49 -16.99 4.09
N GLY A 29 5.59 -17.74 3.99
CA GLY A 29 5.99 -18.76 4.97
C GLY A 29 6.32 -18.18 6.35
N ALA A 30 6.65 -16.89 6.44
CA ALA A 30 6.82 -16.18 7.71
C ALA A 30 5.49 -15.78 8.37
N GLY A 31 4.35 -15.94 7.68
CA GLY A 31 3.01 -15.62 8.16
C GLY A 31 2.53 -14.21 7.78
N VAL A 32 3.16 -13.57 6.81
CA VAL A 32 2.73 -12.25 6.30
C VAL A 32 1.43 -12.41 5.51
N PRO A 33 0.38 -11.61 5.81
CA PRO A 33 -0.92 -11.80 5.17
C PRO A 33 -1.11 -11.04 3.85
N TRP A 34 -0.36 -9.95 3.63
CA TRP A 34 -0.50 -9.06 2.48
C TRP A 34 0.80 -8.91 1.70
N LEU A 35 0.67 -8.52 0.43
CA LEU A 35 1.78 -8.22 -0.46
C LEU A 35 1.50 -6.92 -1.19
N HIS A 36 2.40 -5.96 -1.11
CA HIS A 36 2.30 -4.66 -1.77
C HIS A 36 2.95 -4.68 -3.15
N VAL A 37 2.24 -4.17 -4.15
CA VAL A 37 2.62 -4.22 -5.58
C VAL A 37 2.66 -2.80 -6.14
N ASP A 38 3.85 -2.20 -6.17
CA ASP A 38 4.09 -0.83 -6.66
C ASP A 38 4.18 -0.76 -8.18
N VAL A 39 3.19 -0.17 -8.83
CA VAL A 39 3.13 0.01 -10.28
C VAL A 39 3.44 1.45 -10.65
N MET A 40 4.47 1.66 -11.48
CA MET A 40 4.97 2.97 -11.89
C MET A 40 5.06 3.05 -13.41
N ASP A 41 4.62 4.17 -14.00
CA ASP A 41 4.52 4.35 -15.46
C ASP A 41 5.59 5.29 -16.06
N GLY A 42 6.42 5.92 -15.23
CA GLY A 42 7.41 6.90 -15.69
C GLY A 42 6.84 8.26 -16.08
N LEU A 43 5.53 8.48 -15.87
CA LEU A 43 4.84 9.74 -16.13
C LEU A 43 4.40 10.41 -14.82
N PHE A 44 3.61 9.71 -14.02
CA PHE A 44 3.18 10.19 -12.71
C PHE A 44 4.34 10.26 -11.71
N VAL A 45 5.28 9.33 -11.82
CA VAL A 45 6.53 9.27 -11.07
C VAL A 45 7.71 9.05 -12.03
N PRO A 46 8.94 9.51 -11.68
CA PRO A 46 10.09 9.46 -12.60
C PRO A 46 10.76 8.06 -12.67
N SER A 47 10.01 6.99 -12.51
CA SER A 47 10.49 5.61 -12.59
C SER A 47 9.45 4.71 -13.25
N ILE A 48 9.90 3.62 -13.85
CA ILE A 48 9.06 2.55 -14.40
C ILE A 48 9.38 1.29 -13.61
N SER A 49 8.34 0.62 -13.08
CA SER A 49 8.52 -0.64 -12.35
C SER A 49 8.07 -1.84 -13.19
N TYR A 50 6.88 -2.29 -12.99
CA TYR A 50 6.25 -3.45 -13.64
C TYR A 50 4.73 -3.22 -13.67
N GLY A 51 3.99 -4.16 -14.26
CA GLY A 51 2.54 -4.03 -14.39
C GLY A 51 1.82 -5.38 -14.39
N MET A 52 0.72 -5.44 -15.14
CA MET A 52 -0.21 -6.58 -15.21
C MET A 52 0.48 -7.94 -15.39
N PRO A 53 1.53 -8.12 -16.24
CA PRO A 53 2.16 -9.41 -16.42
C PRO A 53 2.76 -10.00 -15.14
N VAL A 54 3.36 -9.14 -14.28
CA VAL A 54 3.93 -9.57 -13.00
C VAL A 54 2.82 -9.97 -12.04
N LEU A 55 1.78 -9.12 -11.88
CA LEU A 55 0.65 -9.42 -11.01
C LEU A 55 -0.05 -10.72 -11.41
N LYS A 56 -0.31 -10.89 -12.71
CA LYS A 56 -0.91 -12.11 -13.27
C LYS A 56 -0.06 -13.36 -13.06
N ALA A 57 1.27 -13.22 -13.08
CA ALA A 57 2.19 -14.32 -12.80
C ALA A 57 2.23 -14.67 -11.30
N VAL A 58 2.13 -13.69 -10.41
CA VAL A 58 2.19 -13.88 -8.96
C VAL A 58 0.89 -14.51 -8.43
N ARG A 59 -0.28 -14.02 -8.86
CA ARG A 59 -1.57 -14.41 -8.30
C ARG A 59 -1.82 -15.92 -8.18
N PRO A 60 -1.50 -16.77 -9.17
CA PRO A 60 -1.76 -18.22 -9.06
C PRO A 60 -0.89 -18.95 -8.03
N HIS A 61 0.13 -18.30 -7.48
CA HIS A 61 1.15 -18.92 -6.63
C HIS A 61 1.12 -18.49 -5.17
N THR A 62 0.19 -17.61 -4.79
CA THR A 62 0.04 -17.14 -3.41
C THR A 62 -1.42 -16.87 -3.06
N ASP A 63 -1.81 -17.12 -1.81
CA ASP A 63 -3.11 -16.74 -1.26
C ASP A 63 -3.05 -15.41 -0.48
N MET A 64 -1.88 -14.75 -0.44
CA MET A 64 -1.73 -13.43 0.20
C MET A 64 -2.66 -12.42 -0.46
N PHE A 65 -3.14 -11.46 0.33
CA PHE A 65 -3.91 -10.33 -0.18
C PHE A 65 -2.99 -9.41 -1.00
N LEU A 66 -3.33 -9.20 -2.28
CA LEU A 66 -2.56 -8.37 -3.19
C LEU A 66 -3.10 -6.94 -3.19
N ASP A 67 -2.37 -6.07 -2.53
CA ASP A 67 -2.59 -4.63 -2.48
C ASP A 67 -1.81 -3.97 -3.60
N VAL A 68 -2.52 -3.50 -4.63
CA VAL A 68 -1.91 -2.95 -5.85
C VAL A 68 -1.95 -1.43 -5.82
N HIS A 69 -0.79 -0.82 -5.66
CA HIS A 69 -0.58 0.62 -5.60
C HIS A 69 -0.20 1.19 -6.97
N LEU A 70 -1.09 1.98 -7.56
CA LEU A 70 -0.94 2.56 -8.88
C LEU A 70 -0.37 3.99 -8.80
N MET A 71 0.91 4.12 -9.07
CA MET A 71 1.62 5.39 -9.29
C MET A 71 1.69 5.68 -10.79
N ILE A 72 0.52 5.85 -11.42
CA ILE A 72 0.36 6.02 -12.87
C ILE A 72 -0.59 7.17 -13.18
N GLU A 73 -0.38 7.86 -14.30
CA GLU A 73 -1.32 8.87 -14.81
C GLU A 73 -2.62 8.26 -15.28
N LYS A 74 -3.75 8.88 -14.91
CA LYS A 74 -5.11 8.48 -15.32
C LYS A 74 -5.36 6.99 -15.02
N PRO A 75 -5.29 6.56 -13.74
CA PRO A 75 -5.45 5.17 -13.33
C PRO A 75 -6.78 4.56 -13.79
N GLU A 76 -7.83 5.37 -13.98
CA GLU A 76 -9.14 4.97 -14.49
C GLU A 76 -9.09 4.23 -15.83
N ARG A 77 -7.95 4.28 -16.55
CA ARG A 77 -7.72 3.51 -17.77
C ARG A 77 -7.37 2.05 -17.52
N TYR A 78 -6.88 1.72 -16.33
CA TYR A 78 -6.25 0.42 -16.05
C TYR A 78 -6.77 -0.31 -14.81
N VAL A 79 -7.54 0.35 -13.94
CA VAL A 79 -7.99 -0.22 -12.66
C VAL A 79 -8.76 -1.53 -12.83
N GLU A 80 -9.59 -1.64 -13.87
CA GLU A 80 -10.36 -2.86 -14.17
C GLU A 80 -9.44 -4.00 -14.60
N GLU A 81 -8.39 -3.70 -15.37
CA GLU A 81 -7.43 -4.70 -15.82
C GLU A 81 -6.56 -5.22 -14.67
N PHE A 82 -6.09 -4.33 -13.77
CA PHE A 82 -5.39 -4.76 -12.55
C PHE A 82 -6.27 -5.62 -11.66
N ALA A 83 -7.54 -5.27 -11.50
CA ALA A 83 -8.51 -6.08 -10.78
C ALA A 83 -8.65 -7.48 -11.40
N ALA A 84 -8.77 -7.56 -12.73
CA ALA A 84 -8.87 -8.82 -13.48
C ALA A 84 -7.58 -9.66 -13.40
N CYS A 85 -6.41 -9.01 -13.26
CA CYS A 85 -5.12 -9.70 -13.10
C CYS A 85 -4.91 -10.27 -11.69
N GLY A 86 -5.82 -10.02 -10.74
CA GLY A 86 -5.80 -10.66 -9.43
C GLY A 86 -5.51 -9.74 -8.25
N ALA A 87 -5.57 -8.42 -8.42
CA ALA A 87 -5.59 -7.49 -7.28
C ALA A 87 -6.76 -7.80 -6.36
N ASP A 88 -6.55 -7.74 -5.05
CA ASP A 88 -7.61 -7.81 -4.05
C ASP A 88 -8.06 -6.39 -3.63
N LEU A 89 -7.12 -5.44 -3.69
CA LEU A 89 -7.34 -4.02 -3.52
C LEU A 89 -6.59 -3.28 -4.63
N VAL A 90 -7.24 -2.27 -5.22
CA VAL A 90 -6.60 -1.35 -6.17
C VAL A 90 -6.56 0.03 -5.52
N ASN A 91 -5.35 0.54 -5.35
CA ASN A 91 -5.05 1.81 -4.69
C ASN A 91 -4.48 2.79 -5.73
N PHE A 92 -4.99 4.00 -5.77
CA PHE A 92 -4.54 5.02 -6.72
C PHE A 92 -4.38 6.39 -6.05
N HIS A 93 -3.51 7.22 -6.61
CA HIS A 93 -3.28 8.58 -6.12
C HIS A 93 -4.41 9.53 -6.47
N LEU A 94 -4.85 10.35 -5.50
CA LEU A 94 -5.82 11.42 -5.76
C LEU A 94 -5.29 12.41 -6.80
N GLU A 95 -3.97 12.62 -6.82
CA GLU A 95 -3.30 13.55 -7.72
C GLU A 95 -3.14 13.02 -9.16
N ALA A 96 -3.46 11.75 -9.40
CA ALA A 96 -3.25 11.08 -10.68
C ALA A 96 -4.47 11.18 -11.63
N THR A 97 -5.63 11.65 -11.14
CA THR A 97 -6.87 11.72 -11.91
C THR A 97 -7.69 12.95 -11.56
N GLU A 98 -8.43 13.47 -12.53
CA GLU A 98 -9.43 14.53 -12.32
C GLU A 98 -10.81 13.96 -11.93
N ASP A 99 -11.02 12.65 -12.12
CA ASP A 99 -12.26 11.93 -11.80
C ASP A 99 -12.06 10.83 -10.75
N VAL A 100 -11.79 11.27 -9.52
CA VAL A 100 -11.58 10.36 -8.37
C VAL A 100 -12.80 9.46 -8.14
N LYS A 101 -14.02 10.01 -8.20
CA LYS A 101 -15.24 9.23 -7.96
C LYS A 101 -15.48 8.18 -9.06
N GLY A 102 -15.31 8.54 -10.31
CA GLY A 102 -15.42 7.58 -11.40
C GLY A 102 -14.37 6.47 -11.33
N CYS A 103 -13.16 6.79 -10.88
CA CYS A 103 -12.13 5.77 -10.64
C CYS A 103 -12.54 4.80 -9.51
N ILE A 104 -13.06 5.32 -8.39
CA ILE A 104 -13.61 4.51 -7.28
C ILE A 104 -14.73 3.59 -7.77
N GLU A 105 -15.68 4.13 -8.53
CA GLU A 105 -16.83 3.38 -9.06
C GLU A 105 -16.39 2.24 -9.98
N LYS A 106 -15.42 2.48 -10.87
CA LYS A 106 -14.85 1.45 -11.73
C LYS A 106 -14.21 0.31 -10.93
N ILE A 107 -13.41 0.61 -9.92
CA ILE A 107 -12.81 -0.43 -9.07
C ILE A 107 -13.91 -1.23 -8.34
N ARG A 108 -14.88 -0.54 -7.75
CA ARG A 108 -16.01 -1.18 -7.04
C ARG A 108 -16.84 -2.09 -7.95
N ALA A 109 -17.04 -1.70 -9.20
CA ALA A 109 -17.76 -2.50 -10.18
C ALA A 109 -17.08 -3.86 -10.47
N THR A 110 -15.78 -3.97 -10.23
CA THR A 110 -15.03 -5.25 -10.33
C THR A 110 -15.22 -6.17 -9.12
N GLY A 111 -15.85 -5.70 -8.04
CA GLY A 111 -15.98 -6.41 -6.78
C GLY A 111 -14.73 -6.38 -5.89
N LYS A 112 -13.72 -5.58 -6.27
CA LYS A 112 -12.47 -5.43 -5.50
C LYS A 112 -12.55 -4.29 -4.49
N LYS A 113 -11.65 -4.31 -3.50
CA LYS A 113 -11.50 -3.21 -2.55
C LYS A 113 -10.86 -2.00 -3.21
N VAL A 114 -11.20 -0.82 -2.71
CA VAL A 114 -10.72 0.47 -3.22
C VAL A 114 -9.82 1.12 -2.19
N GLY A 115 -8.62 1.52 -2.61
CA GLY A 115 -7.73 2.40 -1.87
C GLY A 115 -7.53 3.74 -2.58
N ILE A 116 -7.29 4.79 -1.79
CA ILE A 116 -6.82 6.09 -2.29
C ILE A 116 -5.52 6.47 -1.59
N THR A 117 -4.63 7.10 -2.35
CA THR A 117 -3.30 7.52 -1.88
C THR A 117 -3.14 9.03 -1.96
N ILE A 118 -2.40 9.61 -1.02
CA ILE A 118 -1.95 11.01 -1.06
C ILE A 118 -0.43 11.11 -0.96
N LYS A 119 0.14 12.05 -1.73
CA LYS A 119 1.56 12.40 -1.70
C LYS A 119 1.95 13.18 -0.42
N PRO A 120 3.26 13.30 -0.11
CA PRO A 120 3.72 14.10 1.03
C PRO A 120 3.27 15.56 0.99
N ALA A 121 3.12 16.17 -0.17
CA ALA A 121 2.67 17.55 -0.29
C ALA A 121 1.14 17.73 -0.14
N THR A 122 0.33 16.68 -0.35
CA THR A 122 -1.13 16.74 -0.31
C THR A 122 -1.63 16.77 1.14
N PRO A 123 -2.51 17.69 1.53
CA PRO A 123 -3.02 17.75 2.91
C PRO A 123 -3.94 16.56 3.24
N ALA A 124 -4.00 16.22 4.54
CA ALA A 124 -4.82 15.09 5.02
C ALA A 124 -6.31 15.25 4.68
N GLU A 125 -6.80 16.48 4.68
CA GLU A 125 -8.20 16.83 4.41
C GLU A 125 -8.65 16.47 2.99
N ALA A 126 -7.70 16.30 2.06
CA ALA A 126 -8.00 15.92 0.67
C ALA A 126 -8.71 14.56 0.55
N VAL A 127 -8.52 13.65 1.52
CA VAL A 127 -9.19 12.35 1.52
C VAL A 127 -10.62 12.40 2.08
N GLU A 128 -10.95 13.47 2.80
CA GLU A 128 -12.20 13.58 3.56
C GLU A 128 -13.47 13.31 2.74
N PRO A 129 -13.62 13.82 1.48
CA PRO A 129 -14.80 13.58 0.65
C PRO A 129 -14.97 12.13 0.20
N TYR A 130 -13.93 11.29 0.35
CA TYR A 130 -13.88 9.93 -0.19
C TYR A 130 -13.85 8.85 0.90
N LEU A 131 -13.70 9.21 2.19
CA LEU A 131 -13.51 8.24 3.28
C LEU A 131 -14.64 7.19 3.39
N GLU A 132 -15.88 7.56 3.10
CA GLU A 132 -17.02 6.63 3.10
C GLU A 132 -17.10 5.78 1.82
N LEU A 133 -16.32 6.13 0.82
CA LEU A 133 -16.30 5.48 -0.48
C LEU A 133 -15.13 4.52 -0.67
N VAL A 134 -14.23 4.38 0.29
CA VAL A 134 -13.02 3.60 0.15
C VAL A 134 -12.79 2.65 1.32
N ASP A 135 -12.07 1.56 1.05
CA ASP A 135 -11.73 0.56 2.04
C ASP A 135 -10.40 0.86 2.72
N MET A 136 -9.53 1.66 2.07
CA MET A 136 -8.21 2.02 2.57
C MET A 136 -7.79 3.43 2.14
N VAL A 137 -7.02 4.09 3.01
CA VAL A 137 -6.26 5.30 2.67
C VAL A 137 -4.78 5.00 2.87
N LEU A 138 -3.97 5.27 1.85
CA LEU A 138 -2.52 5.20 1.91
C LEU A 138 -1.93 6.62 2.02
N VAL A 139 -1.10 6.82 3.02
CA VAL A 139 -0.29 8.04 3.17
C VAL A 139 1.14 7.74 2.75
N MET A 140 1.59 8.37 1.66
CA MET A 140 3.00 8.32 1.30
C MET A 140 3.83 9.02 2.35
N THR A 141 4.82 8.33 2.89
CA THR A 141 5.79 8.86 3.87
C THR A 141 7.16 9.16 3.25
N VAL A 142 7.24 9.05 1.93
CA VAL A 142 8.33 9.51 1.06
C VAL A 142 7.73 10.05 -0.24
N GLU A 143 8.51 10.75 -1.07
CA GLU A 143 8.06 11.06 -2.43
C GLU A 143 7.98 9.75 -3.24
N PRO A 144 6.82 9.48 -3.90
CA PRO A 144 6.67 8.24 -4.66
C PRO A 144 7.62 8.19 -5.87
N GLY A 145 8.06 6.97 -6.23
CA GLY A 145 8.89 6.75 -7.42
C GLY A 145 10.17 5.96 -7.19
N PHE A 146 10.65 5.84 -5.94
CA PHE A 146 11.87 5.09 -5.63
C PHE A 146 11.76 4.39 -4.27
N GLY A 147 12.30 3.17 -4.20
CA GLY A 147 12.48 2.47 -2.93
C GLY A 147 13.67 2.99 -2.10
N GLY A 148 13.77 2.58 -0.84
CA GLY A 148 14.94 2.83 0.02
C GLY A 148 15.12 4.26 0.52
N GLN A 149 14.11 5.12 0.40
CA GLN A 149 14.13 6.49 0.89
C GLN A 149 13.94 6.55 2.42
N LYS A 150 14.36 7.66 3.03
CA LYS A 150 14.12 7.93 4.45
C LYS A 150 12.70 8.48 4.64
N LEU A 151 12.03 7.99 5.67
CA LEU A 151 10.72 8.48 6.10
C LEU A 151 10.76 10.00 6.36
N ILE A 152 9.74 10.71 5.86
CA ILE A 152 9.46 12.12 6.13
C ILE A 152 8.59 12.18 7.39
N PRO A 153 9.12 12.57 8.58
CA PRO A 153 8.40 12.46 9.85
C PRO A 153 7.07 13.24 9.88
N GLU A 154 7.02 14.36 9.16
CA GLU A 154 5.83 15.23 9.08
C GLU A 154 4.63 14.50 8.48
N CYS A 155 4.84 13.50 7.60
CA CYS A 155 3.78 12.70 7.02
C CYS A 155 3.04 11.87 8.07
N LEU A 156 3.69 11.48 9.18
CA LEU A 156 3.03 10.78 10.27
C LEU A 156 1.98 11.64 11.01
N ASN A 157 2.08 12.97 10.94
CA ASN A 157 1.03 13.83 11.49
C ASN A 157 -0.26 13.73 10.66
N LYS A 158 -0.16 13.56 9.33
CA LYS A 158 -1.33 13.31 8.48
C LYS A 158 -2.02 11.99 8.82
N VAL A 159 -1.23 10.95 9.13
CA VAL A 159 -1.75 9.65 9.57
C VAL A 159 -2.65 9.85 10.80
N ALA A 160 -2.21 10.62 11.80
CA ALA A 160 -3.01 10.90 13.00
C ALA A 160 -4.30 11.68 12.68
N VAL A 161 -4.25 12.66 11.77
CA VAL A 161 -5.42 13.42 11.33
C VAL A 161 -6.42 12.52 10.63
N ILE A 162 -5.98 11.70 9.68
CA ILE A 162 -6.85 10.79 8.91
C ILE A 162 -7.43 9.71 9.84
N ARG A 163 -6.63 9.13 10.75
CA ARG A 163 -7.15 8.16 11.73
C ARG A 163 -8.27 8.77 12.58
N LYS A 164 -8.10 10.02 12.99
CA LYS A 164 -9.15 10.73 13.72
C LYS A 164 -10.42 10.87 12.88
N MET A 165 -10.32 11.28 11.62
CA MET A 165 -11.47 11.39 10.70
C MET A 165 -12.21 10.06 10.54
N ILE A 166 -11.48 8.96 10.36
CA ILE A 166 -12.01 7.60 10.23
C ILE A 166 -12.75 7.21 11.53
N THR A 167 -12.15 7.46 12.68
CA THR A 167 -12.69 7.08 13.98
C THR A 167 -13.94 7.90 14.34
N ASP A 168 -13.90 9.23 14.13
CA ASP A 168 -15.03 10.13 14.42
C ASP A 168 -16.27 9.77 13.59
N ARG A 169 -16.09 9.20 12.40
CA ARG A 169 -17.17 8.75 11.51
C ARG A 169 -17.56 7.28 11.72
N GLY A 170 -16.88 6.55 12.60
CA GLY A 170 -17.13 5.13 12.86
C GLY A 170 -16.84 4.22 11.66
N LEU A 171 -15.94 4.63 10.77
CA LEU A 171 -15.58 3.87 9.57
C LEU A 171 -14.62 2.72 9.89
N ALA A 172 -14.66 1.69 9.05
CA ALA A 172 -13.77 0.52 9.12
C ALA A 172 -12.60 0.61 8.13
N THR A 173 -12.33 1.81 7.61
CA THR A 173 -11.30 2.08 6.61
C THR A 173 -9.92 1.82 7.18
N ASP A 174 -9.14 0.99 6.50
CA ASP A 174 -7.74 0.75 6.83
C ASP A 174 -6.89 1.99 6.53
N LEU A 175 -5.84 2.21 7.31
CA LEU A 175 -4.92 3.33 7.13
C LEU A 175 -3.50 2.80 6.97
N GLU A 176 -2.99 2.96 5.76
CA GLU A 176 -1.71 2.45 5.32
C GLU A 176 -0.65 3.55 5.27
N VAL A 177 0.60 3.18 5.48
CA VAL A 177 1.77 4.03 5.25
C VAL A 177 2.77 3.31 4.36
N ASP A 178 3.34 4.04 3.40
CA ASP A 178 4.37 3.55 2.51
C ASP A 178 5.53 4.54 2.40
N GLY A 179 6.73 4.04 2.65
CA GLY A 179 7.98 4.75 2.46
C GLY A 179 8.84 4.91 3.71
N GLY A 180 10.05 4.34 3.68
CA GLY A 180 11.05 4.52 4.71
C GLY A 180 10.73 3.87 6.06
N ILE A 181 9.85 2.86 6.08
CA ILE A 181 9.50 2.14 7.30
C ILE A 181 10.53 1.05 7.60
N HIS A 182 11.03 1.06 8.83
CA HIS A 182 11.99 0.12 9.39
C HIS A 182 11.58 -0.32 10.80
N LEU A 183 12.26 -1.32 11.38
CA LEU A 183 11.96 -1.84 12.71
C LEU A 183 12.08 -0.80 13.84
N ASP A 184 12.91 0.23 13.65
CA ASP A 184 13.12 1.30 14.61
C ASP A 184 12.05 2.39 14.60
N ASN A 185 11.30 2.53 13.49
CA ASN A 185 10.28 3.56 13.34
C ASN A 185 8.85 3.03 13.13
N VAL A 186 8.65 1.73 12.90
CA VAL A 186 7.31 1.14 12.66
C VAL A 186 6.32 1.42 13.79
N VAL A 187 6.78 1.39 15.05
CA VAL A 187 5.93 1.66 16.22
C VAL A 187 5.40 3.10 16.18
N GLN A 188 6.20 4.06 15.73
CA GLN A 188 5.76 5.46 15.60
C GLN A 188 4.61 5.59 14.59
N ALA A 189 4.64 4.85 13.47
CA ALA A 189 3.56 4.85 12.50
C ALA A 189 2.27 4.24 13.08
N LEU A 190 2.39 3.12 13.82
CA LEU A 190 1.27 2.47 14.50
C LEU A 190 0.64 3.38 15.58
N GLU A 191 1.46 4.05 16.39
CA GLU A 191 1.00 5.01 17.42
C GLU A 191 0.28 6.21 16.82
N LYS A 192 0.61 6.60 15.59
CA LYS A 192 -0.10 7.64 14.84
C LYS A 192 -1.41 7.13 14.21
N GLY A 193 -1.66 5.83 14.27
CA GLY A 193 -2.92 5.21 13.86
C GLY A 193 -2.88 4.49 12.51
N ALA A 194 -1.72 4.32 11.89
CA ALA A 194 -1.59 3.39 10.79
C ALA A 194 -1.84 1.95 11.29
N ASN A 195 -2.45 1.12 10.47
CA ASN A 195 -2.63 -0.30 10.76
C ASN A 195 -2.17 -1.21 9.62
N VAL A 196 -1.88 -0.66 8.45
CA VAL A 196 -1.23 -1.37 7.34
C VAL A 196 0.14 -0.73 7.11
N ILE A 197 1.18 -1.54 7.12
CA ILE A 197 2.57 -1.09 7.06
C ILE A 197 3.24 -1.67 5.83
N VAL A 198 3.58 -0.80 4.88
CA VAL A 198 4.42 -1.18 3.74
C VAL A 198 5.88 -1.08 4.15
N ALA A 199 6.62 -2.17 3.94
CA ALA A 199 8.05 -2.23 4.14
C ALA A 199 8.71 -2.99 2.99
N GLY A 200 9.57 -2.32 2.23
CA GLY A 200 10.29 -2.92 1.10
C GLY A 200 11.68 -3.43 1.49
N SER A 201 12.68 -2.57 1.34
CA SER A 201 14.10 -2.91 1.57
C SER A 201 14.42 -3.41 2.98
N ALA A 202 13.61 -3.08 3.97
CA ALA A 202 13.78 -3.58 5.33
C ALA A 202 13.35 -5.05 5.49
N VAL A 203 12.50 -5.57 4.59
CA VAL A 203 12.06 -6.97 4.56
C VAL A 203 12.87 -7.77 3.55
N PHE A 204 12.95 -7.31 2.29
CA PHE A 204 13.61 -8.01 1.19
C PHE A 204 15.13 -7.78 1.20
N LYS A 205 15.77 -8.13 2.31
CA LYS A 205 17.21 -7.98 2.53
C LYS A 205 17.71 -9.17 3.34
N ASP A 206 18.83 -9.73 2.97
CA ASP A 206 19.51 -10.83 3.69
C ASP A 206 18.54 -12.00 4.00
N ASP A 207 18.13 -12.18 5.25
CA ASP A 207 17.16 -13.20 5.69
C ASP A 207 15.73 -12.64 5.70
N ILE A 208 15.03 -12.76 4.57
CA ILE A 208 13.68 -12.25 4.35
C ILE A 208 12.68 -12.77 5.40
N ALA A 209 12.73 -14.07 5.71
CA ALA A 209 11.80 -14.66 6.67
C ALA A 209 12.05 -14.18 8.10
N ALA A 210 13.30 -14.00 8.50
CA ALA A 210 13.65 -13.44 9.82
C ALA A 210 13.22 -11.97 9.90
N ASN A 211 13.46 -11.17 8.86
CA ASN A 211 13.04 -9.77 8.82
C ASN A 211 11.51 -9.64 8.92
N ALA A 212 10.75 -10.41 8.14
CA ALA A 212 9.29 -10.41 8.18
C ALA A 212 8.77 -10.77 9.58
N LYS A 213 9.31 -11.81 10.22
CA LYS A 213 8.95 -12.20 11.59
C LYS A 213 9.28 -11.11 12.60
N ALA A 214 10.42 -10.42 12.44
CA ALA A 214 10.79 -9.31 13.32
C ALA A 214 9.78 -8.16 13.24
N PHE A 215 9.31 -7.81 12.03
CA PHE A 215 8.22 -6.85 11.85
C PHE A 215 6.91 -7.32 12.51
N LEU A 216 6.47 -8.56 12.23
CA LEU A 216 5.23 -9.10 12.80
C LEU A 216 5.26 -9.08 14.34
N ASN A 217 6.39 -9.42 14.95
CA ASN A 217 6.55 -9.36 16.40
C ASN A 217 6.55 -7.92 16.93
N ARG A 218 7.14 -6.98 16.18
CA ARG A 218 7.24 -5.57 16.59
C ARG A 218 5.91 -4.84 16.49
N MET A 219 5.01 -5.33 15.64
CA MET A 219 3.69 -4.76 15.35
C MET A 219 2.56 -5.33 16.23
N GLN A 220 2.87 -6.30 17.11
CA GLN A 220 1.94 -6.81 18.13
C GLN A 220 1.75 -5.76 19.26
#